data_849a7aa5183ce4082399066a22e01db9
#
_entry.id   849a7aa5183ce4082399066a22e01db9
#
_cell.length_a   1.000
_cell.length_b   1.000
_cell.length_c   1.000
_cell.angle_alpha   90.00
_cell.angle_beta   90.00
_cell.angle_gamma   90.00
#
_symmetry.space_group_name_H-M   'P 1'
#
loop_
_entity.id
_entity.type
_entity.pdbx_description
1 polymer ?
#
loop_
_entity_poly.entity_id
_entity_poly.type
_entity_poly.pdbx_seq_one_letter_code
_entity_poly.pdbx_strand_id
1 'polypeptide(L)'
;MNAFTALVIGGSVGGLAAAHELRAVGAEVAVYERSVGKTSARGAGIVMQPEVEALLSRLGVPAQSVSVELHERQQLHMHGKATRYEAPQLMTAWDALYRALREPLAGMCYRLASTLTRVQVDGHDVTAEFSDGYTARGNFLVGADGIGSATRQLLDPASRPAYAGYVAWRGLEPESAMPGNLLDLLSGRFTSFTSSGMQMLCYLVPGANGEREEGSRRVNWVWYLNVPEPNLPKLLTGRSGKRFANFLPPGELLSETAEQVAHQADVSLPPDLAELVRLSDVFMQPVLDLPPRRMMADHAALIGDAAGTVRPHTASGTSKAFGDAAGLATALRGWAPPHPLPATELENWEVQRLDRLLTLSEIGFELAERSTLGACVGSQFFTSD
;
A
#
# COMPACT_ATOMS: atom_id res chain seq x y z
N MET A 1 -21.99 11.62 -24.53
CA MET A 1 -22.58 10.47 -23.82
C MET A 1 -21.46 9.66 -23.23
N ASN A 2 -21.58 9.20 -22.00
CA ASN A 2 -20.58 8.32 -21.37
C ASN A 2 -20.55 6.97 -22.12
N ALA A 3 -19.36 6.39 -22.27
CA ALA A 3 -19.22 5.12 -22.98
C ALA A 3 -19.83 3.95 -22.17
N PHE A 4 -19.55 3.88 -20.87
CA PHE A 4 -20.07 2.87 -19.93
C PHE A 4 -19.99 3.40 -18.50
N THR A 5 -20.65 2.71 -17.56
CA THR A 5 -20.59 3.02 -16.12
C THR A 5 -19.69 2.02 -15.41
N ALA A 6 -18.66 2.51 -14.70
CA ALA A 6 -17.73 1.69 -13.93
C ALA A 6 -17.94 1.87 -12.42
N LEU A 7 -18.05 0.76 -11.69
CA LEU A 7 -18.13 0.70 -10.24
C LEU A 7 -16.76 0.34 -9.67
N VAL A 8 -16.10 1.24 -8.94
CA VAL A 8 -14.79 1.00 -8.32
C VAL A 8 -14.99 0.71 -6.85
N ILE A 9 -14.61 -0.49 -6.41
CA ILE A 9 -14.68 -0.94 -5.03
C ILE A 9 -13.31 -0.74 -4.38
N GLY A 10 -13.26 0.16 -3.39
CA GLY A 10 -12.03 0.62 -2.73
C GLY A 10 -11.62 2.01 -3.20
N GLY A 11 -11.60 2.96 -2.27
CA GLY A 11 -11.32 4.39 -2.52
C GLY A 11 -9.91 4.83 -2.12
N SER A 12 -8.95 3.90 -1.97
CA SER A 12 -7.54 4.21 -1.76
C SER A 12 -6.85 4.62 -3.07
N VAL A 13 -5.54 4.90 -3.03
CA VAL A 13 -4.78 5.40 -4.18
C VAL A 13 -4.93 4.55 -5.44
N GLY A 14 -5.01 3.21 -5.31
CA GLY A 14 -5.23 2.32 -6.45
C GLY A 14 -6.62 2.49 -7.08
N GLY A 15 -7.67 2.62 -6.28
CA GLY A 15 -9.04 2.86 -6.77
C GLY A 15 -9.21 4.26 -7.35
N LEU A 16 -8.56 5.27 -6.76
CA LEU A 16 -8.54 6.62 -7.35
C LEU A 16 -7.79 6.64 -8.68
N ALA A 17 -6.67 5.91 -8.81
CA ALA A 17 -5.98 5.75 -10.08
C ALA A 17 -6.90 5.11 -11.14
N ALA A 18 -7.62 4.03 -10.78
CA ALA A 18 -8.60 3.42 -11.68
C ALA A 18 -9.71 4.40 -12.08
N ALA A 19 -10.20 5.20 -11.14
CA ALA A 19 -11.22 6.20 -11.44
C ALA A 19 -10.74 7.24 -12.46
N HIS A 20 -9.51 7.73 -12.34
CA HIS A 20 -8.92 8.65 -13.30
C HIS A 20 -8.75 8.02 -14.67
N GLU A 21 -8.15 6.82 -14.72
CA GLU A 21 -7.85 6.15 -15.99
C GLU A 21 -9.13 5.76 -16.73
N LEU A 22 -10.15 5.25 -16.04
CA LEU A 22 -11.43 4.90 -16.65
C LEU A 22 -12.20 6.13 -17.15
N ARG A 23 -12.17 7.24 -16.41
CA ARG A 23 -12.74 8.51 -16.88
C ARG A 23 -12.04 9.04 -18.12
N ALA A 24 -10.73 8.88 -18.22
CA ALA A 24 -9.97 9.30 -19.38
C ALA A 24 -10.35 8.56 -20.67
N VAL A 25 -10.95 7.36 -20.55
CA VAL A 25 -11.48 6.60 -21.70
C VAL A 25 -13.00 6.74 -21.88
N GLY A 26 -13.63 7.68 -21.15
CA GLY A 26 -15.03 8.06 -21.32
C GLY A 26 -16.01 7.35 -20.38
N ALA A 27 -15.56 6.58 -19.38
CA ALA A 27 -16.46 5.97 -18.41
C ALA A 27 -17.07 7.00 -17.46
N GLU A 28 -18.32 6.79 -17.08
CA GLU A 28 -18.89 7.32 -15.86
C GLU A 28 -18.42 6.46 -14.68
N VAL A 29 -17.83 7.07 -13.63
CA VAL A 29 -17.23 6.31 -12.54
C VAL A 29 -17.86 6.65 -11.19
N ALA A 30 -18.20 5.62 -10.41
CA ALA A 30 -18.57 5.74 -9.00
C ALA A 30 -17.61 4.92 -8.13
N VAL A 31 -17.12 5.51 -7.04
CA VAL A 31 -16.21 4.87 -6.08
C VAL A 31 -16.93 4.57 -4.78
N TYR A 32 -16.74 3.36 -4.27
CA TYR A 32 -17.34 2.85 -3.03
C TYR A 32 -16.23 2.44 -2.05
N GLU A 33 -16.17 3.14 -0.91
CA GLU A 33 -15.14 2.93 0.11
C GLU A 33 -15.77 2.46 1.43
N ARG A 34 -15.26 1.38 2.00
CA ARG A 34 -15.76 0.79 3.25
C ARG A 34 -15.51 1.64 4.50
N SER A 35 -14.50 2.49 4.49
CA SER A 35 -14.14 3.33 5.64
C SER A 35 -15.21 4.39 5.92
N VAL A 36 -15.45 4.69 7.21
CA VAL A 36 -16.50 5.62 7.66
C VAL A 36 -16.00 7.05 7.92
N GLY A 37 -14.72 7.34 7.82
CA GLY A 37 -14.15 8.64 8.16
C GLY A 37 -12.93 9.00 7.34
N LYS A 38 -12.29 10.13 7.73
CA LYS A 38 -10.98 10.47 7.18
C LYS A 38 -10.09 9.25 7.39
N THR A 39 -9.58 8.69 6.33
CA THR A 39 -8.49 7.73 6.39
C THR A 39 -7.34 8.47 7.07
N SER A 40 -7.33 8.41 8.42
CA SER A 40 -6.21 8.91 9.21
C SER A 40 -4.96 8.27 8.64
N ALA A 41 -3.91 9.03 8.60
CA ALA A 41 -2.63 8.68 8.00
C ALA A 41 -2.28 7.19 8.20
N ARG A 42 -2.67 6.37 7.23
CA ARG A 42 -2.18 4.98 7.12
C ARG A 42 -0.74 5.00 6.61
N GLY A 43 -0.07 6.11 6.91
CA GLY A 43 1.19 6.64 6.52
C GLY A 43 2.24 5.61 6.19
N ALA A 44 2.24 5.15 4.96
CA ALA A 44 3.43 4.55 4.39
C ALA A 44 4.07 5.61 3.50
N GLY A 45 5.36 5.81 3.66
CA GLY A 45 6.15 6.49 2.65
C GLY A 45 6.14 5.65 1.38
N ILE A 46 6.04 6.31 0.25
CA ILE A 46 5.97 5.71 -1.08
C ILE A 46 7.12 6.24 -1.91
N VAL A 47 7.88 5.34 -2.52
CA VAL A 47 8.86 5.71 -3.56
C VAL A 47 8.08 6.13 -4.80
N MET A 48 8.35 7.33 -5.32
CA MET A 48 7.79 7.77 -6.57
C MET A 48 8.36 6.90 -7.70
N GLN A 49 7.49 6.26 -8.47
CA GLN A 49 7.84 5.37 -9.57
C GLN A 49 7.15 5.82 -10.85
N PRO A 50 7.64 5.41 -12.04
CA PRO A 50 7.19 5.95 -13.33
C PRO A 50 5.67 5.90 -13.55
N GLU A 51 4.98 4.84 -13.13
CA GLU A 51 3.52 4.72 -13.30
C GLU A 51 2.75 5.76 -12.49
N VAL A 52 3.26 6.10 -11.28
CA VAL A 52 2.69 7.14 -10.42
C VAL A 52 2.94 8.52 -11.02
N GLU A 53 4.18 8.79 -11.44
CA GLU A 53 4.55 10.05 -12.10
C GLU A 53 3.75 10.27 -13.39
N ALA A 54 3.56 9.22 -14.19
CA ALA A 54 2.80 9.29 -15.42
C ALA A 54 1.35 9.72 -15.18
N LEU A 55 0.68 9.18 -14.16
CA LEU A 55 -0.68 9.60 -13.83
C LEU A 55 -0.70 11.03 -13.30
N LEU A 56 0.18 11.39 -12.35
CA LEU A 56 0.27 12.75 -11.81
C LEU A 56 0.51 13.79 -12.92
N SER A 57 1.42 13.49 -13.85
CA SER A 57 1.70 14.35 -15.01
C SER A 57 0.46 14.58 -15.86
N ARG A 58 -0.33 13.54 -16.16
CA ARG A 58 -1.61 13.70 -16.88
C ARG A 58 -2.64 14.53 -16.14
N LEU A 59 -2.59 14.53 -14.80
CA LEU A 59 -3.44 15.36 -13.96
C LEU A 59 -2.90 16.80 -13.78
N GLY A 60 -1.75 17.13 -14.38
CA GLY A 60 -1.12 18.44 -14.22
C GLY A 60 -0.48 18.64 -12.84
N VAL A 61 -0.20 17.56 -12.08
CA VAL A 61 0.44 17.60 -10.77
C VAL A 61 1.91 17.23 -10.90
N PRO A 62 2.86 18.17 -10.73
CA PRO A 62 4.28 17.84 -10.73
C PRO A 62 4.61 16.89 -9.59
N ALA A 63 5.34 15.79 -9.85
CA ALA A 63 5.72 14.82 -8.82
C ALA A 63 6.46 15.47 -7.64
N GLN A 64 7.31 16.47 -7.91
CA GLN A 64 8.03 17.25 -6.90
C GLN A 64 7.10 18.03 -5.96
N SER A 65 5.89 18.40 -6.41
CA SER A 65 4.94 19.16 -5.58
C SER A 65 4.31 18.33 -4.46
N VAL A 66 4.40 17.00 -4.56
CA VAL A 66 3.84 16.04 -3.60
C VAL A 66 4.90 15.13 -2.97
N SER A 67 6.19 15.47 -3.13
CA SER A 67 7.31 14.62 -2.69
C SER A 67 8.41 15.42 -2.01
N VAL A 68 9.22 14.74 -1.22
CA VAL A 68 10.51 15.20 -0.72
C VAL A 68 11.60 14.54 -1.56
N GLU A 69 12.57 15.31 -2.00
CA GLU A 69 13.72 14.81 -2.74
C GLU A 69 14.80 14.31 -1.79
N LEU A 70 15.31 13.12 -2.07
CA LEU A 70 16.47 12.55 -1.42
C LEU A 70 17.58 12.41 -2.46
N HIS A 71 18.83 12.65 -2.03
CA HIS A 71 19.98 12.68 -2.93
C HIS A 71 20.86 11.44 -2.82
N GLU A 72 20.89 10.85 -1.62
CA GLU A 72 21.77 9.74 -1.30
C GLU A 72 20.98 8.55 -0.76
N ARG A 73 21.54 7.35 -0.97
CA ARG A 73 21.26 6.17 -0.16
C ARG A 73 22.39 5.95 0.83
N GLN A 74 22.02 5.64 2.07
CA GLN A 74 22.98 5.25 3.08
C GLN A 74 22.60 3.93 3.72
N GLN A 75 23.61 3.10 3.91
CA GLN A 75 23.51 1.84 4.67
C GLN A 75 24.22 2.02 5.99
N LEU A 76 23.49 1.89 7.09
CA LEU A 76 24.07 1.84 8.42
C LEU A 76 24.60 0.45 8.75
N HIS A 77 25.60 0.40 9.60
CA HIS A 77 26.17 -0.83 10.14
C HIS A 77 26.11 -0.75 11.67
N MET A 78 25.99 -1.91 12.34
CA MET A 78 25.97 -1.94 13.80
C MET A 78 27.26 -1.31 14.41
N HIS A 79 28.37 -1.51 13.73
CA HIS A 79 29.66 -0.94 14.07
C HIS A 79 30.33 -0.41 12.81
N GLY A 80 30.98 0.75 12.92
CA GLY A 80 31.72 1.36 11.83
C GLY A 80 30.97 2.51 11.14
N LYS A 81 31.55 2.98 10.02
CA LYS A 81 31.00 4.10 9.25
C LYS A 81 29.88 3.61 8.31
N ALA A 82 28.88 4.46 8.11
CA ALA A 82 27.85 4.23 7.11
C ALA A 82 28.44 4.22 5.69
N THR A 83 27.93 3.33 4.85
CA THR A 83 28.21 3.34 3.41
C THR A 83 27.21 4.26 2.72
N ARG A 84 27.70 5.16 1.84
CA ARG A 84 26.86 6.15 1.14
C ARG A 84 27.18 6.16 -0.35
N TYR A 85 26.15 6.43 -1.16
CA TYR A 85 26.28 6.64 -2.61
C TYR A 85 25.16 7.54 -3.13
N GLU A 86 25.42 8.27 -4.20
CA GLU A 86 24.43 9.10 -4.87
C GLU A 86 23.33 8.22 -5.48
N ALA A 87 22.09 8.54 -5.18
CA ALA A 87 20.92 7.87 -5.73
C ALA A 87 19.69 8.78 -5.56
N PRO A 88 19.57 9.82 -6.40
CA PRO A 88 18.44 10.73 -6.34
C PRO A 88 17.11 10.02 -6.48
N GLN A 89 16.15 10.32 -5.61
CA GLN A 89 14.81 9.74 -5.67
C GLN A 89 13.80 10.65 -4.98
N LEU A 90 12.54 10.56 -5.40
CA LEU A 90 11.42 11.27 -4.79
C LEU A 90 10.66 10.34 -3.86
N MET A 91 10.40 10.83 -2.65
CA MET A 91 9.61 10.13 -1.64
C MET A 91 8.35 10.90 -1.34
N THR A 92 7.20 10.27 -1.53
CA THR A 92 5.92 10.85 -1.16
C THR A 92 5.30 10.11 0.03
N ALA A 93 4.23 10.68 0.59
CA ALA A 93 3.41 10.03 1.60
C ALA A 93 2.06 9.62 1.01
N TRP A 94 1.49 8.54 1.55
CA TRP A 94 0.19 8.03 1.09
C TRP A 94 -0.90 9.13 1.09
N ASP A 95 -0.96 9.94 2.13
CA ASP A 95 -1.95 11.01 2.28
C ASP A 95 -1.72 12.18 1.30
N ALA A 96 -0.48 12.54 1.00
CA ALA A 96 -0.15 13.52 -0.02
C ALA A 96 -0.58 13.04 -1.41
N LEU A 97 -0.24 11.79 -1.76
CA LEU A 97 -0.66 11.18 -3.02
C LEU A 97 -2.19 11.01 -3.09
N TYR A 98 -2.82 10.53 -2.01
CA TYR A 98 -4.28 10.40 -1.93
C TYR A 98 -4.99 11.72 -2.19
N ARG A 99 -4.52 12.82 -1.60
CA ARG A 99 -5.09 14.16 -1.78
C ARG A 99 -4.96 14.60 -3.24
N ALA A 100 -3.76 14.48 -3.82
CA ALA A 100 -3.50 14.84 -5.20
C ALA A 100 -4.40 14.09 -6.20
N LEU A 101 -4.74 12.83 -5.91
CA LEU A 101 -5.66 12.05 -6.74
C LEU A 101 -7.13 12.33 -6.42
N ARG A 102 -7.47 12.67 -5.17
CA ARG A 102 -8.88 12.84 -4.75
C ARG A 102 -9.45 14.20 -5.15
N GLU A 103 -8.66 15.27 -5.08
CA GLU A 103 -9.11 16.62 -5.38
C GLU A 103 -9.65 16.80 -6.80
N PRO A 104 -9.00 16.30 -7.88
CA PRO A 104 -9.52 16.42 -9.24
C PRO A 104 -10.80 15.61 -9.49
N LEU A 105 -11.17 14.72 -8.58
CA LEU A 105 -12.40 13.93 -8.61
C LEU A 105 -13.53 14.56 -7.76
N ALA A 106 -13.38 15.82 -7.35
CA ALA A 106 -14.43 16.54 -6.65
C ALA A 106 -15.71 16.59 -7.51
N GLY A 107 -16.84 16.22 -6.93
CA GLY A 107 -18.13 16.13 -7.65
C GLY A 107 -18.43 14.75 -8.28
N MET A 108 -17.47 13.84 -8.36
CA MET A 108 -17.71 12.44 -8.71
C MET A 108 -18.41 11.70 -7.55
N CYS A 109 -19.23 10.69 -7.88
CA CYS A 109 -19.81 9.80 -6.88
C CYS A 109 -18.71 9.06 -6.11
N TYR A 110 -18.52 9.44 -4.85
CA TYR A 110 -17.58 8.80 -3.92
C TYR A 110 -18.31 8.54 -2.60
N ARG A 111 -18.70 7.28 -2.38
CA ARG A 111 -19.53 6.89 -1.25
C ARG A 111 -18.69 6.16 -0.20
N LEU A 112 -18.64 6.73 1.00
CA LEU A 112 -18.06 6.11 2.20
C LEU A 112 -19.01 5.09 2.83
N ALA A 113 -18.54 4.34 3.83
CA ALA A 113 -19.30 3.32 4.57
C ALA A 113 -19.94 2.24 3.66
N SER A 114 -19.32 1.96 2.51
CA SER A 114 -19.84 1.05 1.50
C SER A 114 -19.01 -0.24 1.45
N THR A 115 -19.38 -1.21 2.30
CA THR A 115 -18.75 -2.53 2.29
C THR A 115 -19.50 -3.42 1.31
N LEU A 116 -18.81 -3.86 0.24
CA LEU A 116 -19.38 -4.77 -0.75
C LEU A 116 -19.74 -6.12 -0.13
N THR A 117 -20.95 -6.63 -0.41
CA THR A 117 -21.44 -7.92 0.08
C THR A 117 -21.78 -8.89 -1.03
N ARG A 118 -22.17 -8.40 -2.20
CA ARG A 118 -22.55 -9.23 -3.34
C ARG A 118 -22.28 -8.52 -4.65
N VAL A 119 -21.96 -9.32 -5.67
CA VAL A 119 -21.87 -8.90 -7.08
C VAL A 119 -22.72 -9.85 -7.91
N GLN A 120 -23.51 -9.30 -8.81
CA GLN A 120 -24.29 -10.04 -9.80
C GLN A 120 -24.01 -9.46 -11.18
N VAL A 121 -23.87 -10.33 -12.17
CA VAL A 121 -23.73 -9.96 -13.58
C VAL A 121 -24.94 -10.49 -14.32
N ASP A 122 -25.64 -9.63 -15.05
CA ASP A 122 -26.78 -9.97 -15.89
C ASP A 122 -26.62 -9.30 -17.26
N GLY A 123 -26.22 -10.08 -18.25
CA GLY A 123 -25.89 -9.60 -19.58
C GLY A 123 -24.73 -8.60 -19.54
N HIS A 124 -25.00 -7.33 -19.83
CA HIS A 124 -24.01 -6.26 -19.83
C HIS A 124 -24.02 -5.42 -18.54
N ASP A 125 -24.85 -5.78 -17.57
CA ASP A 125 -25.04 -5.04 -16.34
C ASP A 125 -24.38 -5.74 -15.15
N VAL A 126 -23.75 -4.95 -14.31
CA VAL A 126 -23.20 -5.39 -13.02
C VAL A 126 -23.95 -4.70 -11.91
N THR A 127 -24.45 -5.49 -10.96
CA THR A 127 -25.09 -4.99 -9.75
C THR A 127 -24.20 -5.29 -8.55
N ALA A 128 -23.83 -4.25 -7.78
CA ALA A 128 -23.10 -4.35 -6.53
C ALA A 128 -24.04 -4.04 -5.36
N GLU A 129 -24.11 -4.94 -4.38
CA GLU A 129 -24.90 -4.75 -3.15
C GLU A 129 -23.94 -4.49 -1.97
N PHE A 130 -24.33 -3.56 -1.10
CA PHE A 130 -23.53 -3.14 0.06
C PHE A 130 -24.20 -3.50 1.38
N SER A 131 -23.39 -3.55 2.45
CA SER A 131 -23.84 -3.98 3.79
C SER A 131 -24.93 -3.11 4.43
N ASP A 132 -25.11 -1.89 3.94
CA ASP A 132 -26.16 -0.95 4.36
C ASP A 132 -27.47 -1.06 3.53
N GLY A 133 -27.55 -2.06 2.64
CA GLY A 133 -28.69 -2.29 1.76
C GLY A 133 -28.69 -1.45 0.48
N TYR A 134 -27.70 -0.56 0.31
CA TYR A 134 -27.57 0.19 -0.93
C TYR A 134 -27.17 -0.73 -2.09
N THR A 135 -27.67 -0.43 -3.29
CA THR A 135 -27.38 -1.16 -4.51
C THR A 135 -26.91 -0.18 -5.59
N ALA A 136 -25.80 -0.49 -6.25
CA ALA A 136 -25.31 0.24 -7.41
C ALA A 136 -25.37 -0.60 -8.66
N ARG A 137 -25.66 0.03 -9.80
CA ARG A 137 -25.65 -0.61 -11.12
C ARG A 137 -24.66 0.08 -12.04
N GLY A 138 -23.96 -0.71 -12.83
CA GLY A 138 -23.01 -0.28 -13.82
C GLY A 138 -22.82 -1.35 -14.88
N ASN A 139 -21.81 -1.17 -15.74
CA ASN A 139 -21.50 -2.12 -16.81
C ASN A 139 -20.19 -2.87 -16.55
N PHE A 140 -19.34 -2.32 -15.68
CA PHE A 140 -18.05 -2.92 -15.32
C PHE A 140 -17.72 -2.64 -13.85
N LEU A 141 -17.13 -3.62 -13.15
CA LEU A 141 -16.73 -3.49 -11.76
C LEU A 141 -15.20 -3.63 -11.62
N VAL A 142 -14.58 -2.75 -10.85
CA VAL A 142 -13.15 -2.82 -10.53
C VAL A 142 -12.94 -3.00 -9.03
N GLY A 143 -12.43 -4.16 -8.64
CA GLY A 143 -12.01 -4.44 -7.27
C GLY A 143 -10.61 -3.89 -6.99
N ALA A 144 -10.56 -2.76 -6.28
CA ALA A 144 -9.36 -2.07 -5.82
C ALA A 144 -9.30 -2.01 -4.28
N ASP A 145 -9.94 -2.96 -3.62
CA ASP A 145 -10.23 -3.00 -2.18
C ASP A 145 -9.13 -3.67 -1.34
N GLY A 146 -7.93 -3.84 -1.93
CA GLY A 146 -6.69 -4.17 -1.27
C GLY A 146 -6.58 -5.62 -0.80
N ILE A 147 -5.64 -5.92 0.09
CA ILE A 147 -5.30 -7.28 0.52
C ILE A 147 -6.50 -8.03 1.14
N GLY A 148 -7.35 -7.33 1.87
CA GLY A 148 -8.59 -7.87 2.43
C GLY A 148 -9.80 -7.74 1.50
N SER A 149 -9.60 -7.89 0.19
CA SER A 149 -10.60 -7.68 -0.85
C SER A 149 -11.84 -8.55 -0.70
N ALA A 150 -12.99 -7.92 -0.54
CA ALA A 150 -14.30 -8.57 -0.63
C ALA A 150 -14.62 -8.95 -2.08
N THR A 151 -14.22 -8.09 -3.03
CA THR A 151 -14.38 -8.37 -4.47
C THR A 151 -13.68 -9.66 -4.87
N ARG A 152 -12.40 -9.85 -4.47
CA ARG A 152 -11.67 -11.11 -4.73
C ARG A 152 -12.37 -12.31 -4.11
N GLN A 153 -12.82 -12.19 -2.87
CA GLN A 153 -13.50 -13.30 -2.19
C GLN A 153 -14.78 -13.75 -2.90
N LEU A 154 -15.49 -12.81 -3.55
CA LEU A 154 -16.68 -13.12 -4.34
C LEU A 154 -16.33 -13.73 -5.71
N LEU A 155 -15.24 -13.26 -6.35
CA LEU A 155 -14.83 -13.70 -7.69
C LEU A 155 -13.97 -14.96 -7.67
N ASP A 156 -13.09 -15.11 -6.67
CA ASP A 156 -12.20 -16.25 -6.48
C ASP A 156 -12.04 -16.60 -4.99
N PRO A 157 -13.02 -17.32 -4.40
CA PRO A 157 -13.00 -17.69 -2.97
C PRO A 157 -11.78 -18.54 -2.56
N ALA A 158 -11.12 -19.19 -3.51
CA ALA A 158 -9.93 -20.00 -3.25
C ALA A 158 -8.65 -19.16 -3.08
N SER A 159 -8.66 -17.91 -3.55
CA SER A 159 -7.53 -17.00 -3.43
C SER A 159 -7.49 -16.33 -2.06
N ARG A 160 -6.57 -16.76 -1.20
CA ARG A 160 -6.43 -16.26 0.18
C ARG A 160 -5.00 -15.82 0.46
N PRO A 161 -4.82 -14.65 1.13
CA PRO A 161 -3.50 -14.24 1.60
C PRO A 161 -2.94 -15.22 2.64
N ALA A 162 -1.63 -15.46 2.58
CA ALA A 162 -0.88 -16.24 3.55
C ALA A 162 0.14 -15.34 4.27
N TYR A 163 0.39 -15.62 5.54
CA TYR A 163 1.39 -14.88 6.30
C TYR A 163 2.80 -15.21 5.82
N ALA A 164 3.62 -14.18 5.58
CA ALA A 164 4.98 -14.32 5.03
C ALA A 164 6.06 -14.61 6.09
N GLY A 165 5.70 -14.75 7.38
CA GLY A 165 6.63 -15.05 8.47
C GLY A 165 7.26 -13.82 9.14
N TYR A 166 6.89 -12.60 8.76
CA TYR A 166 7.42 -11.37 9.35
C TYR A 166 6.41 -10.23 9.31
N VAL A 167 6.63 -9.24 10.18
CA VAL A 167 5.79 -8.03 10.27
C VAL A 167 6.57 -6.79 9.88
N ALA A 168 5.87 -5.73 9.55
CA ALA A 168 6.37 -4.38 9.37
C ALA A 168 5.93 -3.53 10.57
N TRP A 169 6.87 -3.24 11.48
CA TRP A 169 6.72 -2.18 12.46
C TRP A 169 6.95 -0.84 11.76
N ARG A 170 6.16 0.16 12.10
CA ARG A 170 6.17 1.45 11.38
C ARG A 170 5.98 2.61 12.33
N GLY A 171 6.53 3.76 11.95
CA GLY A 171 6.23 5.05 12.54
C GLY A 171 6.21 6.15 11.50
N LEU A 172 5.49 7.22 11.82
CA LEU A 172 5.38 8.40 10.97
C LEU A 172 5.26 9.63 11.87
N GLU A 173 6.40 10.24 12.16
CA GLU A 173 6.52 11.27 13.18
C GLU A 173 6.80 12.65 12.57
N PRO A 174 6.29 13.72 13.15
CA PRO A 174 6.66 15.08 12.75
C PRO A 174 8.20 15.27 12.83
N GLU A 175 8.80 15.82 11.79
CA GLU A 175 10.22 16.15 11.76
C GLU A 175 10.61 17.04 12.96
N SER A 176 9.76 18.00 13.30
CA SER A 176 9.95 18.91 14.43
C SER A 176 9.97 18.24 15.81
N ALA A 177 9.50 16.99 15.91
CA ALA A 177 9.53 16.22 17.17
C ALA A 177 10.80 15.38 17.31
N MET A 178 11.68 15.33 16.29
CA MET A 178 12.87 14.50 16.27
C MET A 178 14.12 15.25 16.76
N PRO A 179 15.03 14.57 17.47
CA PRO A 179 16.32 15.16 17.86
C PRO A 179 17.18 15.52 16.64
N GLY A 180 18.02 16.54 16.79
CA GLY A 180 18.89 17.05 15.72
C GLY A 180 19.83 16.00 15.14
N ASN A 181 20.41 15.12 15.97
CA ASN A 181 21.26 14.02 15.50
C ASN A 181 20.55 13.06 14.54
N LEU A 182 19.27 12.75 14.81
CA LEU A 182 18.45 11.94 13.90
C LEU A 182 18.15 12.70 12.59
N LEU A 183 17.83 13.97 12.67
CA LEU A 183 17.59 14.79 11.47
C LEU A 183 18.84 14.92 10.62
N ASP A 184 20.00 15.14 11.20
CA ASP A 184 21.29 15.17 10.51
C ASP A 184 21.60 13.82 9.83
N LEU A 185 21.24 12.71 10.47
CA LEU A 185 21.39 11.37 9.90
C LEU A 185 20.50 11.17 8.67
N LEU A 186 19.25 11.64 8.71
CA LEU A 186 18.20 11.36 7.72
C LEU A 186 18.10 12.40 6.60
N SER A 187 18.63 13.64 6.81
CA SER A 187 18.49 14.73 5.87
C SER A 187 19.03 14.38 4.48
N GLY A 188 18.16 14.47 3.48
CA GLY A 188 18.47 14.17 2.08
C GLY A 188 18.80 12.69 1.78
N ARG A 189 18.53 11.75 2.70
CA ARG A 189 18.98 10.36 2.59
C ARG A 189 17.88 9.35 2.75
N PHE A 190 17.93 8.32 1.90
CA PHE A 190 17.24 7.06 2.11
C PHE A 190 18.13 6.16 2.97
N THR A 191 17.80 6.03 4.24
CA THR A 191 18.61 5.33 5.22
C THR A 191 18.11 3.91 5.42
N SER A 192 19.05 2.96 5.42
CA SER A 192 18.74 1.54 5.62
C SER A 192 19.68 0.90 6.63
N PHE A 193 19.17 -0.12 7.32
CA PHE A 193 19.93 -1.06 8.12
C PHE A 193 19.40 -2.47 7.83
N THR A 194 20.31 -3.43 7.65
CA THR A 194 19.95 -4.83 7.36
C THR A 194 20.80 -5.76 8.19
N SER A 195 20.15 -6.73 8.82
CA SER A 195 20.78 -7.84 9.55
C SER A 195 19.96 -9.11 9.35
N SER A 196 20.43 -10.24 9.84
CA SER A 196 19.69 -11.50 9.73
C SER A 196 18.34 -11.40 10.45
N GLY A 197 17.26 -11.73 9.73
CA GLY A 197 15.89 -11.70 10.21
C GLY A 197 15.28 -10.30 10.33
N MET A 198 15.95 -9.25 9.84
CA MET A 198 15.42 -7.89 9.92
C MET A 198 15.97 -6.95 8.84
N GLN A 199 15.16 -5.94 8.51
CA GLN A 199 15.57 -4.79 7.71
C GLN A 199 14.82 -3.55 8.20
N MET A 200 15.53 -2.43 8.39
CA MET A 200 14.89 -1.15 8.69
C MET A 200 15.22 -0.14 7.60
N LEU A 201 14.21 0.65 7.24
CA LEU A 201 14.29 1.74 6.27
C LEU A 201 13.70 2.99 6.91
N CYS A 202 14.37 4.14 6.75
CA CYS A 202 13.84 5.43 7.20
C CYS A 202 14.26 6.57 6.28
N TYR A 203 13.35 7.53 6.12
CA TYR A 203 13.51 8.68 5.22
C TYR A 203 12.44 9.73 5.49
N LEU A 204 12.67 10.95 5.00
CA LEU A 204 11.73 12.05 5.10
C LEU A 204 10.66 11.95 3.99
N VAL A 205 9.43 12.32 4.35
CA VAL A 205 8.27 12.42 3.46
C VAL A 205 7.52 13.74 3.72
N PRO A 206 6.63 14.18 2.83
CA PRO A 206 5.83 15.38 3.07
C PRO A 206 5.08 15.35 4.40
N GLY A 207 4.86 16.51 4.97
CA GLY A 207 4.04 16.74 6.16
C GLY A 207 2.59 16.31 5.98
N ALA A 208 1.78 16.39 7.04
CA ALA A 208 0.41 15.88 7.06
C ALA A 208 -0.51 16.61 6.06
N ASN A 209 -0.22 17.88 5.74
CA ASN A 209 -0.95 18.65 4.75
C ASN A 209 -0.19 18.80 3.42
N GLY A 210 0.93 18.06 3.23
CA GLY A 210 1.75 18.09 2.03
C GLY A 210 2.92 19.07 2.10
N GLU A 211 3.25 19.57 3.31
CA GLU A 211 4.40 20.45 3.53
C GLU A 211 5.71 19.73 3.16
N ARG A 212 6.65 20.44 2.53
CA ARG A 212 7.92 19.90 2.06
C ARG A 212 9.12 20.63 2.62
N GLU A 213 8.88 21.74 3.26
CA GLU A 213 9.87 22.58 3.87
C GLU A 213 10.46 21.88 5.10
N GLU A 214 11.76 22.13 5.35
CA GLU A 214 12.47 21.61 6.51
C GLU A 214 11.75 21.99 7.81
N GLY A 215 11.66 21.05 8.76
CA GLY A 215 10.93 21.21 10.01
C GLY A 215 9.43 20.93 9.92
N SER A 216 8.85 20.92 8.71
CA SER A 216 7.41 20.67 8.48
C SER A 216 7.10 19.29 7.87
N ARG A 217 8.15 18.53 7.52
CA ARG A 217 8.08 17.18 6.97
C ARG A 217 7.79 16.15 8.07
N ARG A 218 7.77 14.89 7.68
CA ARG A 218 7.65 13.76 8.62
C ARG A 218 8.76 12.75 8.38
N VAL A 219 9.25 12.16 9.46
CA VAL A 219 10.13 11.00 9.42
C VAL A 219 9.25 9.76 9.29
N ASN A 220 9.38 9.06 8.16
CA ASN A 220 8.77 7.76 7.94
C ASN A 220 9.81 6.68 8.16
N TRP A 221 9.45 5.64 8.90
CA TRP A 221 10.27 4.45 9.02
C TRP A 221 9.45 3.17 8.97
N VAL A 222 10.11 2.11 8.54
CA VAL A 222 9.58 0.75 8.58
C VAL A 222 10.69 -0.20 9.02
N TRP A 223 10.38 -1.06 9.97
CA TRP A 223 11.26 -2.11 10.45
C TRP A 223 10.59 -3.47 10.24
N TYR A 224 11.09 -4.22 9.27
CA TYR A 224 10.69 -5.59 9.02
C TYR A 224 11.40 -6.50 10.01
N LEU A 225 10.65 -7.37 10.67
CA LEU A 225 11.15 -8.28 11.69
C LEU A 225 10.44 -9.62 11.60
N ASN A 226 11.18 -10.72 11.61
CA ASN A 226 10.61 -12.05 11.69
C ASN A 226 9.80 -12.22 12.97
N VAL A 227 8.59 -12.72 12.84
CA VAL A 227 7.67 -12.98 13.94
C VAL A 227 6.98 -14.32 13.67
N PRO A 228 7.01 -15.28 14.61
CA PRO A 228 6.28 -16.55 14.48
C PRO A 228 4.78 -16.31 14.34
N GLU A 229 4.13 -17.06 13.43
CA GLU A 229 2.69 -16.95 13.17
C GLU A 229 1.82 -17.07 14.42
N PRO A 230 2.11 -17.94 15.40
CA PRO A 230 1.34 -18.03 16.63
C PRO A 230 1.27 -16.73 17.45
N ASN A 231 2.22 -15.80 17.26
CA ASN A 231 2.25 -14.52 17.97
C ASN A 231 1.36 -13.45 17.32
N LEU A 232 0.99 -13.62 16.03
CA LEU A 232 0.17 -12.64 15.32
C LEU A 232 -1.17 -12.29 15.99
N PRO A 233 -1.94 -13.24 16.52
CA PRO A 233 -3.20 -12.92 17.19
C PRO A 233 -3.05 -11.94 18.35
N LYS A 234 -1.97 -12.08 19.17
CA LYS A 234 -1.66 -11.15 20.25
C LYS A 234 -1.28 -9.77 19.70
N LEU A 235 -0.40 -9.72 18.71
CA LEU A 235 0.08 -8.48 18.08
C LEU A 235 -1.01 -7.71 17.32
N LEU A 236 -2.03 -8.40 16.81
CA LEU A 236 -3.18 -7.80 16.13
C LEU A 236 -4.37 -7.50 17.06
N THR A 237 -4.21 -7.68 18.38
CA THR A 237 -5.21 -7.28 19.37
C THR A 237 -4.81 -5.92 19.94
N GLY A 238 -5.64 -4.92 19.67
CA GLY A 238 -5.37 -3.54 20.08
C GLY A 238 -5.70 -3.24 21.53
N ARG A 239 -5.30 -2.06 22.00
CA ARG A 239 -5.58 -1.52 23.34
C ARG A 239 -7.08 -1.45 23.64
N SER A 240 -7.90 -1.22 22.60
CA SER A 240 -9.37 -1.27 22.69
C SER A 240 -9.94 -2.67 22.92
N GLY A 241 -9.11 -3.74 22.92
CA GLY A 241 -9.54 -5.14 22.93
C GLY A 241 -10.04 -5.64 21.57
N LYS A 242 -10.08 -4.78 20.54
CA LYS A 242 -10.47 -5.15 19.18
C LYS A 242 -9.37 -5.95 18.52
N ARG A 243 -9.75 -7.06 17.88
CA ARG A 243 -8.86 -7.81 16.99
C ARG A 243 -8.91 -7.25 15.58
N PHE A 244 -7.76 -6.84 15.08
CA PHE A 244 -7.57 -6.36 13.72
C PHE A 244 -7.13 -7.51 12.80
N ALA A 245 -7.48 -7.46 11.52
CA ALA A 245 -7.17 -8.55 10.58
C ALA A 245 -5.75 -8.40 9.98
N ASN A 246 -5.46 -7.22 9.40
CA ASN A 246 -4.25 -7.02 8.58
C ASN A 246 -3.50 -5.73 8.89
N PHE A 247 -3.88 -5.02 9.96
CA PHE A 247 -3.30 -3.73 10.29
C PHE A 247 -3.68 -3.33 11.72
N LEU A 248 -2.67 -3.18 12.59
CA LEU A 248 -2.84 -2.56 13.91
C LEU A 248 -2.56 -1.07 13.76
N PRO A 249 -3.57 -0.18 13.90
CA PRO A 249 -3.38 1.25 13.65
C PRO A 249 -2.59 1.95 14.77
N PRO A 250 -2.04 3.17 14.49
CA PRO A 250 -1.45 4.02 15.52
C PRO A 250 -2.40 4.20 16.72
N GLY A 251 -1.84 4.27 17.92
CA GLY A 251 -2.58 4.40 19.18
C GLY A 251 -3.22 3.11 19.71
N GLU A 252 -3.24 2.02 18.94
CA GLU A 252 -3.81 0.73 19.35
C GLU A 252 -2.76 -0.26 19.91
N LEU A 253 -1.46 0.04 19.80
CA LEU A 253 -0.43 -0.86 20.33
C LEU A 253 -0.52 -0.95 21.87
N LEU A 254 -0.53 -2.17 22.39
CA LEU A 254 -0.48 -2.42 23.83
C LEU A 254 0.83 -1.90 24.43
N SER A 255 0.80 -1.30 25.61
CA SER A 255 1.98 -0.73 26.27
C SER A 255 3.07 -1.79 26.48
N GLU A 256 2.71 -3.00 26.93
CA GLU A 256 3.64 -4.13 27.07
C GLU A 256 4.33 -4.47 25.73
N THR A 257 3.58 -4.50 24.64
CA THR A 257 4.14 -4.77 23.31
C THR A 257 5.03 -3.61 22.83
N ALA A 258 4.67 -2.36 23.12
CA ALA A 258 5.50 -1.20 22.82
C ALA A 258 6.85 -1.25 23.54
N GLU A 259 6.85 -1.63 24.82
CA GLU A 259 8.07 -1.84 25.62
C GLU A 259 8.93 -2.98 25.06
N GLN A 260 8.31 -4.09 24.64
CA GLN A 260 9.01 -5.21 23.99
C GLN A 260 9.65 -4.78 22.67
N VAL A 261 8.94 -4.01 21.83
CA VAL A 261 9.45 -3.50 20.56
C VAL A 261 10.61 -2.52 20.79
N ALA A 262 10.49 -1.62 21.76
CA ALA A 262 11.55 -0.67 22.14
C ALA A 262 12.79 -1.41 22.67
N HIS A 263 12.62 -2.37 23.55
CA HIS A 263 13.73 -3.21 24.04
C HIS A 263 14.42 -3.98 22.91
N GLN A 264 13.62 -4.56 22.00
CA GLN A 264 14.15 -5.26 20.83
C GLN A 264 14.93 -4.31 19.93
N ALA A 265 14.47 -3.07 19.75
CA ALA A 265 15.21 -2.05 18.99
C ALA A 265 16.56 -1.75 19.64
N ASP A 266 16.61 -1.59 20.98
CA ASP A 266 17.86 -1.30 21.71
C ASP A 266 18.94 -2.38 21.55
N VAL A 267 18.54 -3.65 21.44
CA VAL A 267 19.49 -4.77 21.31
C VAL A 267 19.84 -5.11 19.86
N SER A 268 19.05 -4.65 18.88
CA SER A 268 19.15 -5.15 17.50
C SER A 268 19.44 -4.07 16.45
N LEU A 269 19.22 -2.80 16.77
CA LEU A 269 19.40 -1.68 15.84
C LEU A 269 20.59 -0.80 16.23
N PRO A 270 21.17 -0.07 15.28
CA PRO A 270 22.05 1.05 15.61
C PRO A 270 21.37 2.06 16.54
N PRO A 271 22.12 2.70 17.47
CA PRO A 271 21.55 3.55 18.52
C PRO A 271 20.56 4.61 18.04
N ASP A 272 20.88 5.31 16.94
CA ASP A 272 20.00 6.34 16.36
C ASP A 272 18.68 5.74 15.88
N LEU A 273 18.68 4.55 15.28
CA LEU A 273 17.45 3.88 14.83
C LEU A 273 16.64 3.34 16.00
N ALA A 274 17.29 2.86 17.06
CA ALA A 274 16.62 2.45 18.28
C ALA A 274 15.95 3.65 18.98
N GLU A 275 16.62 4.80 19.01
CA GLU A 275 16.06 6.05 19.52
C GLU A 275 14.81 6.46 18.72
N LEU A 276 14.85 6.38 17.37
CA LEU A 276 13.72 6.68 16.51
C LEU A 276 12.49 5.79 16.84
N VAL A 277 12.70 4.49 17.07
CA VAL A 277 11.62 3.58 17.46
C VAL A 277 11.01 3.98 18.81
N ARG A 278 11.84 4.33 19.81
CA ARG A 278 11.35 4.75 21.14
C ARG A 278 10.55 6.04 21.14
N LEU A 279 10.87 6.95 20.22
CA LEU A 279 10.21 8.26 20.10
C LEU A 279 8.91 8.21 19.26
N SER A 280 8.56 7.04 18.71
CA SER A 280 7.47 6.92 17.76
C SER A 280 6.20 6.29 18.34
N ASP A 281 5.03 6.74 17.84
CA ASP A 281 3.76 6.02 17.99
C ASP A 281 3.74 4.84 16.98
N VAL A 282 4.19 3.69 17.48
CA VAL A 282 4.44 2.51 16.66
C VAL A 282 3.13 1.83 16.27
N PHE A 283 3.00 1.48 15.00
CA PHE A 283 1.92 0.67 14.46
C PHE A 283 2.48 -0.53 13.66
N MET A 284 1.62 -1.48 13.27
CA MET A 284 2.10 -2.74 12.71
C MET A 284 1.23 -3.26 11.58
N GLN A 285 1.89 -3.88 10.60
CA GLN A 285 1.26 -4.63 9.52
C GLN A 285 1.94 -5.99 9.35
N PRO A 286 1.21 -7.12 9.37
CA PRO A 286 1.77 -8.38 8.91
C PRO A 286 2.06 -8.30 7.41
N VAL A 287 3.16 -8.87 6.98
CA VAL A 287 3.43 -9.04 5.55
C VAL A 287 2.71 -10.30 5.09
N LEU A 288 1.93 -10.14 4.02
CA LEU A 288 1.08 -11.19 3.49
C LEU A 288 1.43 -11.45 2.02
N ASP A 289 1.67 -12.69 1.69
CA ASP A 289 1.83 -13.16 0.32
C ASP A 289 0.46 -13.54 -0.25
N LEU A 290 0.14 -13.02 -1.42
CA LEU A 290 -1.03 -13.39 -2.20
C LEU A 290 -0.59 -13.68 -3.63
N PRO A 291 -0.40 -14.96 -3.98
CA PRO A 291 -0.02 -15.33 -5.33
C PRO A 291 -1.08 -14.90 -6.35
N PRO A 292 -0.67 -14.37 -7.50
CA PRO A 292 -1.60 -14.04 -8.56
C PRO A 292 -2.24 -15.30 -9.14
N ARG A 293 -3.54 -15.27 -9.41
CA ARG A 293 -4.27 -16.38 -10.04
C ARG A 293 -4.98 -15.91 -11.30
N ARG A 294 -5.86 -14.93 -11.15
CA ARG A 294 -6.57 -14.26 -12.23
C ARG A 294 -6.95 -12.86 -11.81
N MET A 295 -7.12 -11.98 -12.79
CA MET A 295 -7.53 -10.60 -12.56
C MET A 295 -8.91 -10.29 -13.15
N MET A 296 -9.45 -11.16 -14.03
CA MET A 296 -10.74 -11.00 -14.69
C MET A 296 -11.73 -12.08 -14.29
N ALA A 297 -12.99 -11.70 -14.14
CA ALA A 297 -14.15 -12.60 -14.08
C ALA A 297 -15.39 -11.86 -14.64
N ASP A 298 -15.92 -12.33 -15.78
CA ASP A 298 -17.03 -11.67 -16.45
C ASP A 298 -16.83 -10.16 -16.63
N HIS A 299 -17.74 -9.35 -16.14
CA HIS A 299 -17.69 -7.87 -16.17
C HIS A 299 -16.98 -7.28 -14.92
N ALA A 300 -16.05 -8.01 -14.31
CA ALA A 300 -15.30 -7.54 -13.14
C ALA A 300 -13.81 -7.79 -13.27
N ALA A 301 -12.98 -6.82 -12.82
CA ALA A 301 -11.53 -6.93 -12.76
C ALA A 301 -11.00 -6.65 -11.35
N LEU A 302 -9.90 -7.32 -10.98
CA LEU A 302 -9.14 -7.05 -9.77
C LEU A 302 -7.86 -6.29 -10.11
N ILE A 303 -7.51 -5.27 -9.31
CA ILE A 303 -6.26 -4.51 -9.48
C ILE A 303 -5.54 -4.31 -8.14
N GLY A 304 -4.26 -3.97 -8.21
CA GLY A 304 -3.46 -3.73 -7.02
C GLY A 304 -3.42 -4.95 -6.09
N ASP A 305 -3.42 -4.72 -4.78
CA ASP A 305 -3.35 -5.80 -3.80
C ASP A 305 -4.61 -6.68 -3.75
N ALA A 306 -5.70 -6.27 -4.40
CA ALA A 306 -6.86 -7.14 -4.57
C ALA A 306 -6.58 -8.29 -5.55
N ALA A 307 -5.76 -8.06 -6.57
CA ALA A 307 -5.34 -9.07 -7.55
C ALA A 307 -4.21 -9.97 -7.04
N GLY A 308 -3.26 -9.39 -6.29
CA GLY A 308 -2.12 -10.09 -5.73
C GLY A 308 -1.15 -9.12 -5.08
N THR A 309 -0.42 -9.57 -4.08
CA THR A 309 0.55 -8.74 -3.35
C THR A 309 1.98 -9.01 -3.82
N VAL A 310 2.81 -7.99 -3.69
CA VAL A 310 4.27 -8.11 -3.78
C VAL A 310 4.85 -7.79 -2.42
N ARG A 311 5.94 -8.46 -2.03
CA ARG A 311 6.64 -8.14 -0.79
C ARG A 311 7.15 -6.70 -0.86
N PRO A 312 7.13 -5.95 0.27
CA PRO A 312 7.32 -4.50 0.28
C PRO A 312 8.73 -4.05 -0.13
N HIS A 313 9.70 -4.96 -0.17
CA HIS A 313 11.11 -4.68 -0.50
C HIS A 313 11.32 -4.16 -1.93
N THR A 314 10.39 -4.44 -2.84
CA THR A 314 10.41 -3.91 -4.22
C THR A 314 9.95 -2.45 -4.30
N ALA A 315 9.30 -1.92 -3.25
CA ALA A 315 8.60 -0.63 -3.24
C ALA A 315 7.56 -0.46 -4.39
N SER A 316 7.08 -1.56 -5.00
CA SER A 316 6.29 -1.54 -6.24
C SER A 316 4.78 -1.68 -6.05
N GLY A 317 4.27 -1.78 -4.82
CA GLY A 317 2.84 -2.03 -4.58
C GLY A 317 1.93 -0.95 -5.18
N THR A 318 2.30 0.32 -5.02
CA THR A 318 1.52 1.44 -5.57
C THR A 318 1.65 1.54 -7.08
N SER A 319 2.87 1.47 -7.63
CA SER A 319 3.09 1.56 -9.09
C SER A 319 2.43 0.39 -9.83
N LYS A 320 2.44 -0.81 -9.25
CA LYS A 320 1.71 -1.97 -9.77
C LYS A 320 0.22 -1.66 -9.91
N ALA A 321 -0.42 -1.13 -8.87
CA ALA A 321 -1.84 -0.80 -8.90
C ALA A 321 -2.18 0.27 -9.95
N PHE A 322 -1.31 1.26 -10.14
CA PHE A 322 -1.46 2.30 -11.17
C PHE A 322 -1.28 1.73 -12.57
N GLY A 323 -0.29 0.87 -12.77
CA GLY A 323 -0.09 0.18 -14.05
C GLY A 323 -1.24 -0.77 -14.39
N ASP A 324 -1.83 -1.46 -13.38
CA ASP A 324 -3.01 -2.29 -13.56
C ASP A 324 -4.19 -1.45 -14.06
N ALA A 325 -4.44 -0.30 -13.40
CA ALA A 325 -5.52 0.62 -13.75
C ALA A 325 -5.37 1.22 -15.15
N ALA A 326 -4.17 1.68 -15.50
CA ALA A 326 -3.88 2.28 -16.81
C ALA A 326 -4.04 1.24 -17.94
N GLY A 327 -3.55 0.03 -17.72
CA GLY A 327 -3.70 -1.07 -18.68
C GLY A 327 -5.15 -1.48 -18.88
N LEU A 328 -5.92 -1.62 -17.79
CA LEU A 328 -7.35 -1.95 -17.83
C LEU A 328 -8.15 -0.88 -18.62
N ALA A 329 -7.93 0.38 -18.31
CA ALA A 329 -8.58 1.48 -19.02
C ALA A 329 -8.23 1.49 -20.52
N THR A 330 -6.98 1.13 -20.87
CA THR A 330 -6.56 0.99 -22.24
C THR A 330 -7.29 -0.15 -22.95
N ALA A 331 -7.44 -1.31 -22.29
CA ALA A 331 -8.17 -2.45 -22.82
C ALA A 331 -9.67 -2.16 -23.05
N LEU A 332 -10.26 -1.32 -22.19
CA LEU A 332 -11.68 -0.91 -22.31
C LEU A 332 -11.91 0.31 -23.22
N ARG A 333 -10.88 0.84 -23.83
CA ARG A 333 -10.99 2.04 -24.69
C ARG A 333 -11.89 1.80 -25.89
N GLY A 334 -12.90 2.64 -26.05
CA GLY A 334 -13.87 2.58 -27.15
C GLY A 334 -14.97 1.52 -26.96
N TRP A 335 -14.93 0.75 -25.87
CA TRP A 335 -16.01 -0.16 -25.53
C TRP A 335 -17.23 0.62 -24.98
N ALA A 336 -18.41 0.18 -25.40
CA ALA A 336 -19.67 0.66 -24.85
C ALA A 336 -20.75 -0.43 -24.96
N PRO A 337 -21.59 -0.64 -23.93
CA PRO A 337 -22.77 -1.51 -24.04
C PRO A 337 -23.72 -1.01 -25.16
N PRO A 338 -24.45 -1.90 -25.84
CA PRO A 338 -24.55 -3.33 -25.60
C PRO A 338 -23.50 -4.18 -26.34
N HIS A 339 -22.41 -3.59 -26.84
CA HIS A 339 -21.37 -4.39 -27.46
C HIS A 339 -20.71 -5.33 -26.45
N PRO A 340 -20.31 -6.54 -26.86
CA PRO A 340 -19.58 -7.45 -26.00
C PRO A 340 -18.27 -6.82 -25.49
N LEU A 341 -17.80 -7.29 -24.35
CA LEU A 341 -16.50 -6.87 -23.82
C LEU A 341 -15.39 -7.12 -24.85
N PRO A 342 -14.36 -6.27 -24.92
CA PRO A 342 -13.19 -6.44 -25.77
C PRO A 342 -12.30 -7.57 -25.22
N ALA A 343 -12.72 -8.82 -25.47
CA ALA A 343 -12.14 -9.99 -24.84
C ALA A 343 -10.64 -10.15 -25.10
N THR A 344 -10.20 -9.93 -26.33
CA THR A 344 -8.78 -10.04 -26.69
C THR A 344 -7.91 -9.00 -25.97
N GLU A 345 -8.37 -7.76 -25.88
CA GLU A 345 -7.66 -6.67 -25.20
C GLU A 345 -7.58 -6.91 -23.68
N LEU A 346 -8.68 -7.41 -23.09
CA LEU A 346 -8.73 -7.73 -21.67
C LEU A 346 -7.88 -8.96 -21.33
N GLU A 347 -7.88 -10.00 -22.17
CA GLU A 347 -7.02 -11.18 -22.01
C GLU A 347 -5.53 -10.79 -22.11
N ASN A 348 -5.18 -9.98 -23.10
CA ASN A 348 -3.80 -9.47 -23.25
C ASN A 348 -3.38 -8.63 -22.03
N TRP A 349 -4.28 -7.78 -21.52
CA TRP A 349 -4.04 -7.02 -20.29
C TRP A 349 -3.81 -7.95 -19.10
N GLU A 350 -4.68 -8.92 -18.89
CA GLU A 350 -4.56 -9.86 -17.77
C GLU A 350 -3.23 -10.62 -17.81
N VAL A 351 -2.87 -11.19 -18.96
CA VAL A 351 -1.62 -11.92 -19.15
C VAL A 351 -0.41 -11.03 -18.84
N GLN A 352 -0.35 -9.82 -19.37
CA GLN A 352 0.76 -8.89 -19.12
C GLN A 352 0.85 -8.49 -17.63
N ARG A 353 -0.29 -8.27 -16.98
CA ARG A 353 -0.30 -7.85 -15.57
C ARG A 353 0.03 -9.00 -14.63
N LEU A 354 -0.41 -10.22 -14.93
CA LEU A 354 -0.04 -11.42 -14.18
C LEU A 354 1.47 -11.71 -14.30
N ASP A 355 2.03 -11.65 -15.50
CA ASP A 355 3.48 -11.81 -15.73
C ASP A 355 4.30 -10.78 -14.93
N ARG A 356 3.90 -9.50 -15.00
CA ARG A 356 4.54 -8.45 -14.21
C ARG A 356 4.45 -8.71 -12.70
N LEU A 357 3.30 -9.17 -12.22
CA LEU A 357 3.09 -9.46 -10.81
C LEU A 357 3.93 -10.66 -10.34
N LEU A 358 4.04 -11.71 -11.16
CA LEU A 358 4.91 -12.86 -10.89
C LEU A 358 6.38 -12.40 -10.78
N THR A 359 6.87 -11.67 -11.78
CA THR A 359 8.24 -11.11 -11.76
C THR A 359 8.51 -10.27 -10.50
N LEU A 360 7.60 -9.37 -10.14
CA LEU A 360 7.75 -8.54 -8.94
C LEU A 360 7.70 -9.37 -7.66
N SER A 361 6.90 -10.45 -7.63
CA SER A 361 6.84 -11.36 -6.50
C SER A 361 8.16 -12.10 -6.31
N GLU A 362 8.75 -12.64 -7.38
CA GLU A 362 10.04 -13.30 -7.35
C GLU A 362 11.16 -12.37 -6.84
N ILE A 363 11.25 -11.16 -7.38
CA ILE A 363 12.20 -10.14 -6.90
C ILE A 363 11.96 -9.83 -5.42
N GLY A 364 10.70 -9.72 -4.99
CA GLY A 364 10.34 -9.47 -3.60
C GLY A 364 10.77 -10.59 -2.66
N PHE A 365 10.66 -11.85 -3.09
CA PHE A 365 11.15 -13.01 -2.35
C PHE A 365 12.68 -12.99 -2.23
N GLU A 366 13.41 -12.80 -3.34
CA GLU A 366 14.86 -12.71 -3.34
C GLU A 366 15.39 -11.60 -2.43
N LEU A 367 14.75 -10.41 -2.45
CA LEU A 367 15.13 -9.30 -1.59
C LEU A 367 14.90 -9.61 -0.12
N ALA A 368 13.81 -10.29 0.24
CA ALA A 368 13.53 -10.72 1.60
C ALA A 368 14.55 -11.78 2.09
N GLU A 369 14.91 -12.72 1.23
CA GLU A 369 15.91 -13.78 1.53
C GLU A 369 17.28 -13.21 1.85
N ARG A 370 17.71 -12.10 1.25
CA ARG A 370 18.99 -11.43 1.55
C ARG A 370 19.14 -11.04 3.01
N SER A 371 18.04 -10.81 3.69
CA SER A 371 17.98 -10.51 5.14
C SER A 371 17.33 -11.63 5.94
N THR A 372 17.17 -12.83 5.36
CA THR A 372 16.50 -13.99 5.97
C THR A 372 15.09 -13.69 6.52
N LEU A 373 14.40 -12.72 5.91
CA LEU A 373 13.01 -12.39 6.26
C LEU A 373 12.05 -13.42 5.69
N GLY A 374 11.14 -13.91 6.56
CA GLY A 374 10.20 -14.97 6.24
C GLY A 374 10.79 -16.38 6.29
N ALA A 375 12.04 -16.54 6.67
CA ALA A 375 12.60 -17.85 6.99
C ALA A 375 12.00 -18.37 8.31
N CYS A 376 11.63 -19.65 8.37
CA CYS A 376 11.26 -20.34 9.61
C CYS A 376 12.49 -20.57 10.52
N VAL A 377 13.25 -19.54 10.78
CA VAL A 377 14.29 -19.59 11.81
C VAL A 377 13.59 -19.34 13.11
N GLY A 378 13.75 -20.25 14.08
CA GLY A 378 13.24 -20.06 15.42
C GLY A 378 13.67 -18.69 15.94
N SER A 379 12.79 -17.71 15.79
CA SER A 379 13.10 -16.33 16.21
C SER A 379 13.10 -16.31 17.72
N GLN A 380 14.23 -15.93 18.30
CA GLN A 380 14.37 -15.64 19.73
C GLN A 380 13.56 -14.41 20.16
N PHE A 381 12.84 -13.79 19.21
CA PHE A 381 12.07 -12.58 19.38
C PHE A 381 10.63 -12.95 19.74
N PHE A 382 10.14 -12.47 20.87
CA PHE A 382 8.82 -12.79 21.43
C PHE A 382 8.67 -14.26 21.89
N THR A 383 9.67 -14.83 22.56
CA THR A 383 9.42 -16.04 23.36
C THR A 383 8.53 -15.66 24.54
N SER A 384 7.35 -16.27 24.60
CA SER A 384 6.53 -16.26 25.82
C SER A 384 7.29 -17.01 26.91
N ASP A 385 7.67 -16.34 28.01
CA ASP A 385 7.85 -16.98 29.29
C ASP A 385 6.51 -17.43 29.83
#